data_847503e8282c9a550f9ab7fa5f8a238d
#
_entry.id   847503e8282c9a550f9ab7fa5f8a238d
#
_cell.length_a   1.000
_cell.length_b   1.000
_cell.length_c   1.000
_cell.angle_alpha   90.00
_cell.angle_beta   90.00
_cell.angle_gamma   90.00
#
_symmetry.space_group_name_H-M   'P 1'
#
loop_
_entity.id
_entity.type
_entity.pdbx_description
1 polymer ?
#
loop_
_entity_poly.entity_id
_entity_poly.type
_entity_poly.pdbx_seq_one_letter_code
_entity_poly.pdbx_strand_id
1 'polypeptide(L)'
;MSKTFVKDILVKTEELPWVEMVDGVDFRLLRTCNITGAWTVYFRCAAGSSFPRHQHFGAGEYLVTKGRMVYRAGEAAAGDYGYEPLDVIHELTSFPEYTELYFTNFGPVIFMDDEGNVQSILDHNAVRDLYESNTGA
;
A
#
# COMPACT_ATOMS: atom_id res chain seq x y z
N MET A 1 16.56 -5.72 22.88
CA MET A 1 16.34 -4.76 21.82
C MET A 1 16.67 -5.36 20.46
N SER A 2 15.80 -5.18 19.54
CA SER A 2 15.98 -5.71 18.20
C SER A 2 17.03 -4.94 17.42
N LYS A 3 17.83 -5.66 16.63
CA LYS A 3 18.80 -5.07 15.70
C LYS A 3 18.41 -5.37 14.26
N THR A 4 17.14 -5.71 14.02
CA THR A 4 16.68 -6.12 12.70
C THR A 4 16.78 -5.00 11.66
N PHE A 5 16.75 -3.74 12.09
CA PHE A 5 16.82 -2.60 11.18
C PHE A 5 18.24 -2.37 10.59
N VAL A 6 19.26 -3.10 11.07
CA VAL A 6 20.62 -2.96 10.57
C VAL A 6 21.12 -4.22 9.84
N LYS A 7 20.20 -5.04 9.34
CA LYS A 7 20.58 -6.24 8.60
C LYS A 7 19.88 -6.30 7.25
N ASP A 8 20.45 -7.08 6.35
CA ASP A 8 19.82 -7.34 5.06
C ASP A 8 18.51 -8.11 5.26
N ILE A 9 17.55 -7.83 4.40
CA ILE A 9 16.24 -8.49 4.42
C ILE A 9 16.01 -9.08 3.04
N LEU A 10 15.74 -10.38 3.01
CA LEU A 10 15.36 -11.08 1.80
C LEU A 10 13.99 -11.71 2.05
N VAL A 11 13.02 -11.35 1.22
CA VAL A 11 11.65 -11.82 1.36
C VAL A 11 11.29 -12.69 0.16
N LYS A 12 10.82 -13.91 0.44
CA LYS A 12 10.26 -14.79 -0.58
C LYS A 12 8.77 -14.44 -0.72
N THR A 13 8.48 -13.48 -1.58
CA THR A 13 7.14 -12.87 -1.65
C THR A 13 6.04 -13.87 -1.96
N GLU A 14 6.33 -14.88 -2.79
CA GLU A 14 5.33 -15.90 -3.13
C GLU A 14 4.92 -16.78 -1.94
N GLU A 15 5.73 -16.79 -0.88
CA GLU A 15 5.44 -17.58 0.33
C GLU A 15 4.62 -16.81 1.35
N LEU A 16 4.38 -15.52 1.12
CA LEU A 16 3.62 -14.69 2.04
C LEU A 16 2.12 -14.82 1.76
N PRO A 17 1.29 -14.96 2.81
CA PRO A 17 -0.16 -14.97 2.62
C PRO A 17 -0.69 -13.59 2.22
N TRP A 18 -1.85 -13.58 1.59
CA TRP A 18 -2.57 -12.35 1.26
C TRP A 18 -3.50 -11.98 2.40
N VAL A 19 -3.58 -10.70 2.72
CA VAL A 19 -4.49 -10.14 3.73
C VAL A 19 -5.25 -8.99 3.11
N GLU A 20 -6.54 -8.90 3.36
CA GLU A 20 -7.35 -7.79 2.87
C GLU A 20 -7.00 -6.49 3.58
N MET A 21 -6.81 -5.41 2.80
CA MET A 21 -6.60 -4.08 3.34
C MET A 21 -7.89 -3.25 3.26
N VAL A 22 -8.49 -3.21 2.07
CA VAL A 22 -9.80 -2.62 1.81
C VAL A 22 -10.55 -3.56 0.88
N ASP A 23 -11.84 -3.33 0.70
CA ASP A 23 -12.65 -4.21 -0.13
C ASP A 23 -12.06 -4.38 -1.53
N GLY A 24 -11.79 -5.63 -1.91
CA GLY A 24 -11.25 -5.98 -3.21
C GLY A 24 -9.75 -5.76 -3.36
N VAL A 25 -9.06 -5.28 -2.33
CA VAL A 25 -7.61 -5.03 -2.37
C VAL A 25 -6.93 -5.81 -1.27
N ASP A 26 -6.07 -6.74 -1.65
CA ASP A 26 -5.28 -7.55 -0.72
C ASP A 26 -3.82 -7.17 -0.80
N PHE A 27 -3.09 -7.42 0.28
CA PHE A 27 -1.67 -7.12 0.31
C PHE A 27 -0.84 -8.21 0.97
N ARG A 28 0.43 -8.22 0.60
CA ARG A 28 1.50 -8.92 1.29
C ARG A 28 2.43 -7.87 1.86
N LEU A 29 2.74 -7.97 3.14
CA LEU A 29 3.65 -7.00 3.78
C LEU A 29 5.09 -7.47 3.56
N LEU A 30 5.87 -6.67 2.86
CA LEU A 30 7.26 -7.02 2.53
C LEU A 30 8.23 -6.51 3.58
N ARG A 31 8.01 -5.31 4.10
CA ARG A 31 8.93 -4.69 5.03
C ARG A 31 8.29 -3.51 5.75
N THR A 32 8.68 -3.35 7.02
CA THR A 32 8.45 -2.11 7.78
C THR A 32 9.78 -1.63 8.34
N CYS A 33 9.91 -0.32 8.55
CA CYS A 33 11.13 0.26 9.08
C CYS A 33 10.81 1.17 10.27
N ASN A 34 11.32 0.80 11.44
CA ASN A 34 11.08 1.58 12.67
C ASN A 34 11.88 2.89 12.70
N ILE A 35 12.91 3.01 11.89
CA ILE A 35 13.75 4.21 11.86
C ILE A 35 13.11 5.29 11.02
N THR A 36 12.65 4.95 9.82
CA THR A 36 12.12 5.92 8.85
C THR A 36 10.61 5.99 8.84
N GLY A 37 9.92 4.95 9.34
CA GLY A 37 8.49 4.82 9.22
C GLY A 37 8.03 4.32 7.86
N ALA A 38 8.96 3.94 6.98
CA ALA A 38 8.61 3.42 5.66
C ALA A 38 8.03 2.01 5.77
N TRP A 39 7.14 1.68 4.84
CA TRP A 39 6.60 0.33 4.71
C TRP A 39 6.34 0.01 3.25
N THR A 40 6.63 -1.24 2.87
CA THR A 40 6.50 -1.72 1.49
C THR A 40 5.56 -2.89 1.45
N VAL A 41 4.61 -2.84 0.53
CA VAL A 41 3.61 -3.88 0.32
C VAL A 41 3.57 -4.28 -1.15
N TYR A 42 3.05 -5.46 -1.41
CA TYR A 42 2.68 -5.90 -2.74
C TYR A 42 1.17 -6.09 -2.75
N PHE A 43 0.50 -5.38 -3.64
CA PHE A 43 -0.97 -5.42 -3.75
C PHE A 43 -1.42 -6.33 -4.85
N ARG A 44 -2.57 -6.98 -4.64
CA ARG A 44 -3.40 -7.48 -5.71
C ARG A 44 -4.77 -6.84 -5.57
N CYS A 45 -5.29 -6.34 -6.69
CA CYS A 45 -6.51 -5.54 -6.72
C CYS A 45 -7.48 -6.17 -7.70
N ALA A 46 -8.66 -6.55 -7.22
CA ALA A 46 -9.67 -7.16 -8.06
C ALA A 46 -10.16 -6.18 -9.11
N ALA A 47 -10.57 -6.69 -10.28
CA ALA A 47 -11.17 -5.85 -11.31
C ALA A 47 -12.41 -5.14 -10.73
N GLY A 48 -12.48 -3.84 -10.93
CA GLY A 48 -13.57 -3.01 -10.41
C GLY A 48 -13.36 -2.51 -8.99
N SER A 49 -12.28 -2.89 -8.33
CA SER A 49 -11.98 -2.38 -6.98
C SER A 49 -11.36 -0.99 -7.04
N SER A 50 -11.27 -0.35 -5.88
CA SER A 50 -10.69 0.99 -5.76
C SER A 50 -10.17 1.19 -4.35
N PHE A 51 -9.25 2.14 -4.21
CA PHE A 51 -8.92 2.69 -2.90
C PHE A 51 -9.91 3.81 -2.59
N PRO A 52 -10.39 3.90 -1.34
CA PRO A 52 -11.19 5.05 -0.93
C PRO A 52 -10.35 6.32 -0.92
N ARG A 53 -11.01 7.45 -0.72
CA ARG A 53 -10.33 8.73 -0.56
C ARG A 53 -9.25 8.62 0.50
N HIS A 54 -8.04 9.07 0.18
CA HIS A 54 -6.91 8.96 1.11
C HIS A 54 -5.91 10.08 0.90
N GLN A 55 -5.10 10.30 1.94
CA GLN A 55 -4.05 11.29 1.93
C GLN A 55 -2.74 10.63 2.33
N HIS A 56 -1.68 10.90 1.59
CA HIS A 56 -0.34 10.45 1.92
C HIS A 56 0.33 11.49 2.82
N PHE A 57 0.56 11.14 4.08
CA PHE A 57 1.36 11.98 4.98
C PHE A 57 2.84 11.89 4.62
N GLY A 58 3.31 10.72 4.23
CA GLY A 58 4.60 10.56 3.62
C GLY A 58 4.42 10.36 2.13
N ALA A 59 5.46 10.59 1.35
CA ALA A 59 5.42 10.29 -0.07
C ALA A 59 5.27 8.78 -0.29
N GLY A 60 4.83 8.40 -1.49
CA GLY A 60 4.75 7.02 -1.90
C GLY A 60 5.32 6.82 -3.28
N GLU A 61 5.76 5.62 -3.57
CA GLU A 61 6.18 5.25 -4.93
C GLU A 61 5.74 3.84 -5.23
N TYR A 62 5.51 3.57 -6.51
CA TYR A 62 4.99 2.27 -6.91
C TYR A 62 5.53 1.84 -8.26
N LEU A 63 5.44 0.53 -8.49
CA LEU A 63 5.70 -0.09 -9.79
C LEU A 63 4.56 -1.06 -10.06
N VAL A 64 3.81 -0.80 -11.14
CA VAL A 64 2.75 -1.70 -11.59
C VAL A 64 3.39 -2.88 -12.30
N THR A 65 3.05 -4.09 -11.90
CA THR A 65 3.59 -5.31 -12.51
C THR A 65 2.57 -6.02 -13.39
N LYS A 66 1.28 -5.78 -13.17
CA LYS A 66 0.20 -6.43 -13.91
C LYS A 66 -1.04 -5.53 -13.90
N GLY A 67 -1.76 -5.47 -15.01
CA GLY A 67 -2.98 -4.69 -15.08
C GLY A 67 -2.74 -3.19 -15.21
N ARG A 68 -3.63 -2.40 -14.63
CA ARG A 68 -3.51 -0.94 -14.68
C ARG A 68 -4.27 -0.28 -13.52
N MET A 69 -3.73 0.84 -13.09
CA MET A 69 -4.29 1.68 -12.04
C MET A 69 -4.63 3.03 -12.64
N VAL A 70 -5.80 3.55 -12.33
CA VAL A 70 -6.26 4.85 -12.83
C VAL A 70 -6.50 5.79 -11.66
N TYR A 71 -5.85 6.94 -11.69
CA TYR A 71 -6.04 7.96 -10.66
C TYR A 71 -5.73 9.33 -11.30
N ARG A 72 -5.71 10.39 -10.50
CA ARG A 72 -5.63 11.76 -11.03
C ARG A 72 -4.40 12.03 -11.92
N ALA A 73 -3.29 11.32 -11.70
CA ALA A 73 -2.09 11.51 -12.53
C ALA A 73 -2.23 10.88 -13.91
N GLY A 74 -3.18 9.95 -14.07
CA GLY A 74 -3.41 9.27 -15.33
C GLY A 74 -3.57 7.77 -15.15
N GLU A 75 -3.19 7.03 -16.17
CA GLU A 75 -3.29 5.57 -16.19
C GLU A 75 -1.89 4.97 -16.11
N ALA A 76 -1.65 4.16 -15.09
CA ALA A 76 -0.40 3.44 -14.90
C ALA A 76 -0.62 1.97 -15.23
N ALA A 77 0.06 1.47 -16.25
CA ALA A 77 -0.03 0.08 -16.71
C ALA A 77 1.22 -0.70 -16.30
N ALA A 78 1.21 -2.00 -16.57
CA ALA A 78 2.33 -2.88 -16.24
C ALA A 78 3.65 -2.30 -16.75
N GLY A 79 4.64 -2.18 -15.85
CA GLY A 79 5.94 -1.59 -16.15
C GLY A 79 6.04 -0.10 -15.79
N ASP A 80 4.93 0.54 -15.48
CA ASP A 80 4.96 1.97 -15.15
C ASP A 80 5.31 2.20 -13.69
N TYR A 81 6.13 3.22 -13.47
CA TYR A 81 6.52 3.68 -12.14
C TYR A 81 5.85 5.02 -11.84
N GLY A 82 5.40 5.20 -10.61
CA GLY A 82 4.84 6.47 -10.18
C GLY A 82 5.36 6.91 -8.82
N TYR A 83 5.32 8.21 -8.61
CA TYR A 83 5.67 8.82 -7.34
C TYR A 83 4.51 9.71 -6.90
N GLU A 84 4.05 9.51 -5.68
CA GLU A 84 2.94 10.28 -5.09
C GLU A 84 3.51 11.16 -3.99
N PRO A 85 3.55 12.48 -4.19
CA PRO A 85 4.16 13.37 -3.21
C PRO A 85 3.38 13.37 -1.90
N LEU A 86 4.05 13.78 -0.83
CA LEU A 86 3.42 13.87 0.47
C LEU A 86 2.34 14.95 0.48
N ASP A 87 1.38 14.78 1.38
CA ASP A 87 0.30 15.74 1.65
C ASP A 87 -0.71 15.90 0.52
N VAL A 88 -0.75 14.96 -0.42
CA VAL A 88 -1.70 14.97 -1.52
C VAL A 88 -2.90 14.10 -1.18
N ILE A 89 -4.11 14.61 -1.44
CA ILE A 89 -5.34 13.86 -1.27
C ILE A 89 -5.74 13.24 -2.60
N HIS A 90 -5.91 11.92 -2.60
CA HIS A 90 -6.41 11.17 -3.76
C HIS A 90 -7.89 10.89 -3.57
N GLU A 91 -8.73 11.50 -4.42
CA GLU A 91 -10.18 11.33 -4.33
C GLU A 91 -10.60 9.93 -4.76
N LEU A 92 -10.03 9.43 -5.84
CA LEU A 92 -10.35 8.10 -6.36
C LEU A 92 -9.12 7.49 -7.03
N THR A 93 -8.82 6.26 -6.64
CA THR A 93 -7.85 5.41 -7.32
C THR A 93 -8.56 4.11 -7.65
N SER A 94 -8.67 3.77 -8.92
CA SER A 94 -9.46 2.61 -9.35
C SER A 94 -8.64 1.64 -10.17
N PHE A 95 -9.10 0.39 -10.17
CA PHE A 95 -8.48 -0.71 -10.89
C PHE A 95 -9.49 -1.31 -11.86
N PRO A 96 -9.52 -0.82 -13.12
CA PRO A 96 -10.52 -1.31 -14.09
C PRO A 96 -10.38 -2.79 -14.43
N GLU A 97 -9.20 -3.37 -14.21
CA GLU A 97 -8.94 -4.79 -14.40
C GLU A 97 -8.10 -5.30 -13.24
N TYR A 98 -7.93 -6.62 -13.14
CA TYR A 98 -7.08 -7.21 -12.11
C TYR A 98 -5.68 -6.62 -12.20
N THR A 99 -5.18 -6.11 -11.08
CA THR A 99 -3.93 -5.34 -11.06
C THR A 99 -3.05 -5.82 -9.91
N GLU A 100 -1.73 -5.85 -10.16
CA GLU A 100 -0.73 -6.10 -9.12
C GLU A 100 0.31 -5.01 -9.17
N LEU A 101 0.76 -4.56 -8.00
CA LEU A 101 1.77 -3.50 -7.91
C LEU A 101 2.53 -3.56 -6.60
N TYR A 102 3.81 -3.18 -6.65
CA TYR A 102 4.59 -2.87 -5.46
C TYR A 102 4.33 -1.43 -5.06
N PHE A 103 4.24 -1.18 -3.76
CA PHE A 103 4.03 0.17 -3.25
C PHE A 103 4.84 0.37 -1.98
N THR A 104 5.68 1.42 -1.96
CA THR A 104 6.39 1.84 -0.76
C THR A 104 5.81 3.17 -0.30
N ASN A 105 5.37 3.20 0.96
CA ASN A 105 4.93 4.42 1.62
C ASN A 105 6.01 4.87 2.60
N PHE A 106 6.40 6.14 2.53
CA PHE A 106 7.44 6.70 3.37
C PHE A 106 6.88 7.35 4.63
N GLY A 107 5.62 7.07 4.94
CA GLY A 107 4.93 7.56 6.12
C GLY A 107 3.50 7.05 6.15
N PRO A 108 2.67 7.59 7.06
CA PRO A 108 1.28 7.18 7.18
C PRO A 108 0.44 7.50 5.95
N VAL A 109 -0.59 6.66 5.74
CA VAL A 109 -1.67 6.92 4.78
C VAL A 109 -2.95 7.05 5.59
N ILE A 110 -3.71 8.09 5.33
CA ILE A 110 -4.96 8.37 6.04
C ILE A 110 -6.11 8.08 5.09
N PHE A 111 -6.96 7.12 5.43
CA PHE A 111 -8.18 6.83 4.68
C PHE A 111 -9.33 7.66 5.22
N MET A 112 -10.17 8.16 4.32
CA MET A 112 -11.26 9.08 4.64
C MET A 112 -12.56 8.58 4.01
N ASP A 113 -13.69 9.02 4.60
CA ASP A 113 -14.98 8.84 3.95
C ASP A 113 -15.23 9.94 2.90
N ASP A 114 -16.37 9.90 2.25
CA ASP A 114 -16.73 10.86 1.20
C ASP A 114 -16.88 12.30 1.73
N GLU A 115 -17.04 12.45 3.05
CA GLU A 115 -17.18 13.76 3.68
C GLU A 115 -15.82 14.29 4.21
N GLY A 116 -14.75 13.52 4.01
CA GLY A 116 -13.40 13.91 4.45
C GLY A 116 -13.10 13.54 5.90
N ASN A 117 -13.97 12.77 6.55
CA ASN A 117 -13.70 12.30 7.91
C ASN A 117 -12.71 11.16 7.91
N VAL A 118 -11.78 11.17 8.86
CA VAL A 118 -10.77 10.11 8.98
C VAL A 118 -11.44 8.80 9.38
N GLN A 119 -11.21 7.76 8.56
CA GLN A 119 -11.69 6.40 8.84
C GLN A 119 -10.62 5.55 9.50
N SER A 120 -9.39 5.63 8.99
CA SER A 120 -8.27 4.88 9.55
C SER A 120 -6.96 5.54 9.15
N ILE A 121 -5.92 5.26 9.96
CA ILE A 121 -4.57 5.74 9.71
C ILE A 121 -3.68 4.50 9.66
N LEU A 122 -3.01 4.29 8.53
CA LEU A 122 -2.07 3.19 8.36
C LEU A 122 -0.65 3.74 8.35
N ASP A 123 0.06 3.54 9.45
CA ASP A 123 1.50 3.74 9.52
C ASP A 123 2.18 2.37 9.51
N HIS A 124 3.51 2.34 9.64
CA HIS A 124 4.28 1.10 9.61
C HIS A 124 3.87 0.14 10.74
N ASN A 125 3.45 0.64 11.90
CA ASN A 125 2.98 -0.21 13.00
C ASN A 125 1.58 -0.74 12.73
N ALA A 126 0.67 0.11 12.26
CA ALA A 126 -0.71 -0.30 11.99
C ALA A 126 -0.79 -1.33 10.88
N VAL A 127 -0.01 -1.16 9.80
CA VAL A 127 -0.03 -2.11 8.70
C VAL A 127 0.58 -3.46 9.12
N ARG A 128 1.62 -3.43 9.96
CA ARG A 128 2.20 -4.66 10.50
C ARG A 128 1.20 -5.40 11.38
N ASP A 129 0.52 -4.67 12.28
CA ASP A 129 -0.47 -5.27 13.17
C ASP A 129 -1.63 -5.87 12.38
N LEU A 130 -2.10 -5.17 11.36
CA LEU A 130 -3.15 -5.69 10.48
C LEU A 130 -2.72 -6.98 9.81
N TYR A 131 -1.49 -7.00 9.28
CA TYR A 131 -0.98 -8.16 8.57
C TYR A 131 -0.80 -9.36 9.51
N GLU A 132 -0.13 -9.16 10.64
CA GLU A 132 0.16 -10.23 11.59
C GLU A 132 -1.11 -10.79 12.23
N SER A 133 -2.09 -9.94 12.54
CA SER A 133 -3.36 -10.39 13.12
C SER A 133 -4.14 -11.31 12.20
N ASN A 134 -3.92 -11.20 10.89
CA ASN A 134 -4.68 -11.96 9.90
C ASN A 134 -3.87 -13.10 9.26
N THR A 135 -2.63 -13.30 9.69
CA THR A 135 -1.80 -14.40 9.19
C THR A 135 -1.47 -15.43 10.25
N GLY A 136 -1.87 -15.19 11.49
CA GLY A 136 -1.57 -16.06 12.61
C GLY A 136 -0.10 -16.01 13.05
N ALA A 137 0.63 -15.02 12.58
CA ALA A 137 2.04 -14.87 12.91
C ALA A 137 2.21 -14.16 14.26
#